data_3b11d0bf59c6715b8f6ecbeda36c2ee4
#
_entry.id   3b11d0bf59c6715b8f6ecbeda36c2ee4
#
_cell.length_a   1.000
_cell.length_b   1.000
_cell.length_c   1.000
_cell.angle_alpha   90.00
_cell.angle_beta   90.00
_cell.angle_gamma   90.00
#
_symmetry.space_group_name_H-M   'P 1'
#
loop_
_entity.id
_entity.type
_entity.pdbx_description
1 polymer ?
#
loop_
_entity_poly.entity_id
_entity_poly.type
_entity_poly.pdbx_seq_one_letter_code
_entity_poly.pdbx_strand_id
1 'polypeptide(L)'
;MICLDTNAVIAVINGRRPQVRARLEAALVAGATVGVPAVVLYELWYGIRKSARPTANAAALAAFLNLDVEQWPFAPEDAEEAGEIRTELEREGTPIGPYDVLIAAQARRRRAVLVTANVGEFARVPGLKVEDWG
;
A
#
# COMPACT_ATOMS: atom_id res chain seq x y z
N MET A 1 12.87 2.59 -2.80
CA MET A 1 11.56 3.16 -2.41
C MET A 1 10.58 2.03 -2.20
N ILE A 2 9.82 2.11 -1.13
CA ILE A 2 8.90 1.05 -0.67
C ILE A 2 7.50 1.64 -0.57
N CYS A 3 6.51 0.91 -1.07
CA CYS A 3 5.10 1.27 -0.98
C CYS A 3 4.38 0.21 -0.14
N LEU A 4 3.64 0.64 0.88
CA LEU A 4 2.87 -0.29 1.72
C LEU A 4 1.41 -0.29 1.27
N ASP A 5 0.85 -1.49 1.03
CA ASP A 5 -0.58 -1.60 0.79
C ASP A 5 -1.38 -1.59 2.10
N THR A 6 -2.69 -1.64 2.00
CA THR A 6 -3.58 -1.54 3.16
C THR A 6 -3.32 -2.64 4.18
N ASN A 7 -3.20 -3.89 3.74
CA ASN A 7 -2.99 -5.02 4.65
C ASN A 7 -1.61 -5.01 5.28
N ALA A 8 -0.60 -4.50 4.59
CA ALA A 8 0.74 -4.34 5.16
C ALA A 8 0.72 -3.32 6.31
N VAL A 9 0.03 -2.19 6.14
CA VAL A 9 -0.12 -1.20 7.22
C VAL A 9 -0.88 -1.81 8.40
N ILE A 10 -1.97 -2.52 8.14
CA ILE A 10 -2.75 -3.18 9.19
C ILE A 10 -1.88 -4.19 9.96
N ALA A 11 -1.08 -4.96 9.26
CA ALA A 11 -0.18 -5.94 9.90
C ALA A 11 0.84 -5.27 10.82
N VAL A 12 1.36 -4.11 10.44
CA VAL A 12 2.27 -3.34 11.31
C VAL A 12 1.53 -2.85 12.55
N ILE A 13 0.33 -2.30 12.36
CA ILE A 13 -0.45 -1.70 13.46
C ILE A 13 -0.90 -2.75 14.47
N ASN A 14 -1.46 -3.88 14.02
CA ASN A 14 -2.03 -4.87 14.92
C ASN A 14 -1.02 -5.88 15.47
N GLY A 15 0.18 -5.93 14.93
CA GLY A 15 1.26 -6.80 15.40
C GLY A 15 1.03 -8.31 15.18
N ARG A 16 0.02 -8.69 14.42
CA ARG A 16 -0.29 -10.12 14.17
C ARG A 16 0.78 -10.82 13.32
N ARG A 17 1.52 -10.04 12.53
CA ARG A 17 2.65 -10.51 11.73
C ARG A 17 3.87 -9.72 12.13
N PRO A 18 4.55 -10.08 13.23
CA PRO A 18 5.66 -9.27 13.76
C PRO A 18 6.81 -9.11 12.77
N GLN A 19 6.99 -10.03 11.84
CA GLN A 19 8.01 -9.92 10.81
C GLN A 19 7.78 -8.74 9.85
N VAL A 20 6.51 -8.36 9.61
CA VAL A 20 6.21 -7.19 8.76
C VAL A 20 6.70 -5.91 9.43
N ARG A 21 6.40 -5.76 10.71
CA ARG A 21 6.88 -4.60 11.49
C ARG A 21 8.41 -4.58 11.56
N ALA A 22 9.02 -5.73 11.81
CA ALA A 22 10.48 -5.82 11.89
C ALA A 22 11.15 -5.43 10.56
N ARG A 23 10.57 -5.85 9.43
CA ARG A 23 11.07 -5.47 8.10
C ARG A 23 10.91 -3.98 7.83
N LEU A 24 9.78 -3.40 8.25
CA LEU A 24 9.57 -1.95 8.13
C LEU A 24 10.61 -1.19 8.95
N GLU A 25 10.79 -1.56 10.20
CA GLU A 25 11.77 -0.90 11.08
C GLU A 25 13.18 -0.99 10.52
N ALA A 26 13.58 -2.16 10.00
CA ALA A 26 14.87 -2.35 9.37
C ALA A 26 15.04 -1.46 8.12
N ALA A 27 14.00 -1.34 7.31
CA ALA A 27 14.03 -0.50 6.12
C ALA A 27 14.18 0.98 6.49
N LEU A 28 13.47 1.45 7.51
CA LEU A 28 13.57 2.84 7.99
C LEU A 28 14.96 3.13 8.54
N VAL A 29 15.53 2.22 9.33
CA VAL A 29 16.89 2.35 9.86
C VAL A 29 17.92 2.39 8.73
N ALA A 30 17.71 1.64 7.67
CA ALA A 30 18.58 1.63 6.49
C ALA A 30 18.42 2.88 5.61
N GLY A 31 17.50 3.79 5.96
CA GLY A 31 17.28 5.03 5.22
C GLY A 31 16.41 4.89 3.98
N ALA A 32 15.65 3.80 3.86
CA ALA A 32 14.74 3.62 2.74
C ALA A 32 13.59 4.63 2.81
N THR A 33 13.16 5.13 1.64
CA THR A 33 11.93 5.91 1.55
C THR A 33 10.76 4.95 1.55
N VAL A 34 9.84 5.12 2.52
CA VAL A 34 8.63 4.30 2.66
C VAL A 34 7.43 5.20 2.52
N GLY A 35 6.53 4.84 1.63
CA GLY A 35 5.32 5.63 1.37
C GLY A 35 4.03 4.83 1.54
N VAL A 36 2.99 5.55 1.93
CA VAL A 36 1.62 5.04 2.05
C VAL A 36 0.76 5.83 1.07
N PRO A 37 0.21 5.17 0.04
CA PRO A 37 -0.65 5.85 -0.93
C PRO A 37 -1.92 6.44 -0.30
N ALA A 38 -2.39 7.55 -0.84
CA ALA A 38 -3.65 8.17 -0.40
C ALA A 38 -4.83 7.20 -0.50
N VAL A 39 -4.83 6.31 -1.50
CA VAL A 39 -5.87 5.27 -1.65
C VAL A 39 -5.84 4.30 -0.48
N VAL A 40 -4.66 3.93 -0.01
CA VAL A 40 -4.49 3.09 1.19
C VAL A 40 -5.03 3.83 2.42
N LEU A 41 -4.71 5.12 2.56
CA LEU A 41 -5.24 5.93 3.66
C LEU A 41 -6.78 5.96 3.64
N TYR A 42 -7.38 6.09 2.47
CA TYR A 42 -8.83 6.03 2.31
C TYR A 42 -9.39 4.70 2.83
N GLU A 43 -8.81 3.58 2.41
CA GLU A 43 -9.26 2.26 2.86
C GLU A 43 -9.12 2.08 4.37
N LEU A 44 -8.02 2.57 4.93
CA LEU A 44 -7.80 2.53 6.38
C LEU A 44 -8.83 3.35 7.13
N TRP A 45 -9.11 4.58 6.69
CA TRP A 45 -10.11 5.45 7.33
C TRP A 45 -11.51 4.87 7.23
N TYR A 46 -11.86 4.29 6.08
CA TYR A 46 -13.14 3.60 5.94
C TYR A 46 -13.27 2.46 6.96
N GLY A 47 -12.25 1.61 7.06
CA GLY A 47 -12.23 0.51 8.02
C GLY A 47 -12.33 1.01 9.47
N ILE A 48 -11.63 2.09 9.81
CA ILE A 48 -11.66 2.69 11.15
C ILE A 48 -13.07 3.18 11.49
N ARG A 49 -13.70 3.94 10.58
CA ARG A 49 -15.01 4.55 10.82
C ARG A 49 -16.10 3.53 11.06
N LYS A 50 -16.04 2.36 10.41
CA LYS A 50 -17.03 1.31 10.62
C LYS A 50 -16.65 0.29 11.68
N SER A 51 -15.47 0.42 12.30
CA SER A 51 -15.00 -0.52 13.33
C SER A 51 -15.73 -0.30 14.65
N ALA A 52 -15.62 -1.29 15.56
CA ALA A 52 -16.18 -1.21 16.91
C ALA A 52 -15.44 -0.20 17.81
N ARG A 53 -14.19 0.17 17.44
CA ARG A 53 -13.33 1.05 18.24
C ARG A 53 -12.69 2.14 17.37
N PRO A 54 -13.50 3.04 16.80
CA PRO A 54 -12.97 4.02 15.85
C PRO A 54 -11.95 4.99 16.46
N THR A 55 -12.16 5.42 17.70
CA THR A 55 -11.22 6.35 18.36
C THR A 55 -9.87 5.68 18.61
N ALA A 56 -9.87 4.46 19.16
CA ALA A 56 -8.63 3.72 19.42
C ALA A 56 -7.90 3.38 18.11
N ASN A 57 -8.64 2.97 17.09
CA ASN A 57 -8.05 2.62 15.80
C ASN A 57 -7.50 3.85 15.07
N ALA A 58 -8.16 5.00 15.18
CA ALA A 58 -7.63 6.25 14.64
C ALA A 58 -6.33 6.66 15.34
N ALA A 59 -6.24 6.48 16.66
CA ALA A 59 -5.02 6.76 17.41
C ALA A 59 -3.87 5.83 16.99
N ALA A 60 -4.18 4.56 16.72
CA ALA A 60 -3.18 3.59 16.25
C ALA A 60 -2.66 3.97 14.86
N LEU A 61 -3.53 4.41 13.96
CA LEU A 61 -3.12 4.91 12.65
C LEU A 61 -2.24 6.17 12.79
N ALA A 62 -2.60 7.11 13.65
CA ALA A 62 -1.82 8.30 13.89
C ALA A 62 -0.41 7.96 14.39
N ALA A 63 -0.30 7.00 15.31
CA ALA A 63 1.00 6.52 15.81
C ALA A 63 1.84 5.91 14.68
N PHE A 64 1.22 5.13 13.80
CA PHE A 64 1.91 4.58 12.63
C PHE A 64 2.41 5.70 11.71
N LEU A 65 1.57 6.69 11.42
CA LEU A 65 1.92 7.81 10.53
C LEU A 65 2.97 8.74 11.12
N ASN A 66 3.23 8.66 12.43
CA ASN A 66 4.33 9.37 13.07
C ASN A 66 5.69 8.67 12.92
N LEU A 67 5.72 7.45 12.42
CA LEU A 67 6.96 6.85 11.95
C LEU A 67 7.46 7.66 10.74
N ASP A 68 8.71 7.42 10.34
CA ASP A 68 9.31 8.15 9.21
C ASP A 68 8.79 7.59 7.87
N VAL A 69 7.46 7.67 7.69
CA VAL A 69 6.78 7.25 6.46
C VAL A 69 6.16 8.45 5.77
N GLU A 70 6.18 8.43 4.43
CA GLU A 70 5.56 9.47 3.62
C GLU A 70 4.11 9.11 3.32
N GLN A 71 3.27 10.12 3.18
CA GLN A 71 1.90 9.96 2.69
C GLN A 71 1.86 10.47 1.25
N TRP A 72 1.54 9.59 0.31
CA TRP A 72 1.61 9.92 -1.11
C TRP A 72 0.26 10.36 -1.66
N PRO A 73 0.13 11.61 -2.15
CA PRO A 73 -1.10 12.05 -2.79
C PRO A 73 -1.34 11.27 -4.08
N PHE A 74 -2.62 11.13 -4.46
CA PHE A 74 -2.98 10.60 -5.77
C PHE A 74 -3.03 11.76 -6.75
N ALA A 75 -2.02 11.86 -7.60
CA ALA A 75 -1.83 12.97 -8.52
C ALA A 75 -2.39 12.63 -9.92
N PRO A 76 -2.55 13.63 -10.81
CA PRO A 76 -2.97 13.38 -12.19
C PRO A 76 -2.11 12.34 -12.91
N GLU A 77 -0.80 12.31 -12.65
CA GLU A 77 0.12 11.34 -13.24
C GLU A 77 -0.19 9.92 -12.76
N ASP A 78 -0.66 9.76 -11.52
CA ASP A 78 -1.11 8.48 -11.00
C ASP A 78 -2.40 8.02 -11.70
N ALA A 79 -3.29 8.95 -12.02
CA ALA A 79 -4.51 8.63 -12.74
C ALA A 79 -4.23 8.11 -14.15
N GLU A 80 -3.27 8.73 -14.84
CA GLU A 80 -2.82 8.29 -16.17
C GLU A 80 -2.21 6.89 -16.11
N GLU A 81 -1.35 6.65 -15.13
CA GLU A 81 -0.74 5.33 -14.90
C GLU A 81 -1.80 4.27 -14.59
N ALA A 82 -2.79 4.61 -13.77
CA ALA A 82 -3.88 3.69 -13.40
C ALA A 82 -4.71 3.30 -14.62
N GLY A 83 -5.02 4.25 -15.49
CA GLY A 83 -5.73 3.99 -16.74
C GLY A 83 -4.97 3.02 -17.64
N GLU A 84 -3.66 3.19 -17.75
CA GLU A 84 -2.79 2.31 -18.51
C GLU A 84 -2.78 0.89 -17.92
N ILE A 85 -2.59 0.76 -16.60
CA ILE A 85 -2.59 -0.54 -15.93
C ILE A 85 -3.91 -1.27 -16.15
N ARG A 86 -5.03 -0.60 -15.92
CA ARG A 86 -6.35 -1.22 -16.06
C ARG A 86 -6.58 -1.71 -17.49
N THR A 87 -6.21 -0.91 -18.49
CA THR A 87 -6.34 -1.30 -19.90
C THR A 87 -5.48 -2.52 -20.22
N GLU A 88 -4.24 -2.56 -19.77
CA GLU A 88 -3.33 -3.68 -19.97
C GLU A 88 -3.90 -4.96 -19.36
N LEU A 89 -4.39 -4.91 -18.14
CA LEU A 89 -4.91 -6.08 -17.43
C LEU A 89 -6.22 -6.58 -18.07
N GLU A 90 -7.07 -5.69 -18.53
CA GLU A 90 -8.32 -6.08 -19.22
C GLU A 90 -8.01 -6.75 -20.56
N ARG A 91 -7.01 -6.27 -21.30
CA ARG A 91 -6.58 -6.91 -22.55
C ARG A 91 -6.07 -8.33 -22.32
N GLU A 92 -5.37 -8.56 -21.23
CA GLU A 92 -4.85 -9.88 -20.88
C GLU A 92 -5.90 -10.78 -20.21
N GLY A 93 -7.10 -10.27 -19.94
CA GLY A 93 -8.14 -11.02 -19.24
C GLY A 93 -7.83 -11.28 -17.78
N THR A 94 -6.97 -10.47 -17.16
CA THR A 94 -6.51 -10.64 -15.77
C THR A 94 -6.74 -9.37 -14.94
N PRO A 95 -7.99 -8.87 -14.85
CA PRO A 95 -8.27 -7.66 -14.07
C PRO A 95 -8.01 -7.87 -12.59
N ILE A 96 -7.75 -6.77 -11.88
CA ILE A 96 -7.62 -6.73 -10.43
C ILE A 96 -8.66 -5.77 -9.86
N GLY A 97 -8.78 -5.72 -8.53
CA GLY A 97 -9.74 -4.84 -7.89
C GLY A 97 -9.51 -3.37 -8.26
N PRO A 98 -10.57 -2.54 -8.31
CA PRO A 98 -10.46 -1.16 -8.77
C PRO A 98 -9.55 -0.29 -7.89
N TYR A 99 -9.56 -0.47 -6.58
CA TYR A 99 -8.64 0.27 -5.70
C TYR A 99 -7.21 -0.27 -5.80
N ASP A 100 -7.05 -1.57 -6.04
CA ASP A 100 -5.73 -2.17 -6.23
C ASP A 100 -5.03 -1.63 -7.48
N VAL A 101 -5.80 -1.33 -8.53
CA VAL A 101 -5.27 -0.64 -9.72
C VAL A 101 -4.67 0.71 -9.32
N LEU A 102 -5.35 1.47 -8.47
CA LEU A 102 -4.90 2.80 -8.04
C LEU A 102 -3.65 2.71 -7.15
N ILE A 103 -3.61 1.72 -6.25
CA ILE A 103 -2.44 1.48 -5.40
C ILE A 103 -1.24 1.07 -6.26
N ALA A 104 -1.45 0.15 -7.18
CA ALA A 104 -0.41 -0.29 -8.11
C ALA A 104 0.14 0.88 -8.93
N ALA A 105 -0.74 1.78 -9.38
CA ALA A 105 -0.33 2.96 -10.14
C ALA A 105 0.58 3.88 -9.33
N GLN A 106 0.23 4.15 -8.08
CA GLN A 106 1.06 5.00 -7.21
C GLN A 106 2.44 4.36 -6.96
N ALA A 107 2.50 3.04 -6.82
CA ALA A 107 3.76 2.33 -6.63
C ALA A 107 4.58 2.27 -7.92
N ARG A 108 3.98 1.86 -9.04
CA ARG A 108 4.70 1.66 -10.31
C ARG A 108 5.26 2.98 -10.84
N ARG A 109 4.48 4.06 -10.79
CA ARG A 109 4.93 5.37 -11.26
C ARG A 109 6.18 5.86 -10.51
N ARG A 110 6.28 5.51 -9.23
CA ARG A 110 7.42 5.88 -8.39
C ARG A 110 8.57 4.87 -8.44
N ARG A 111 8.38 3.77 -9.17
CA ARG A 111 9.32 2.65 -9.21
C ARG A 111 9.57 2.08 -7.81
N ALA A 112 8.55 2.10 -6.98
CA ALA A 112 8.61 1.56 -5.63
C ALA A 112 8.32 0.07 -5.64
N VAL A 113 8.88 -0.65 -4.66
CA VAL A 113 8.49 -2.04 -4.38
C VAL A 113 7.20 -2.01 -3.59
N LEU A 114 6.17 -2.67 -4.08
CA LEU A 114 4.90 -2.80 -3.36
C LEU A 114 4.99 -3.96 -2.37
N VAL A 115 4.81 -3.66 -1.11
CA VAL A 115 4.75 -4.67 -0.03
C VAL A 115 3.29 -5.04 0.17
N THR A 116 2.97 -6.31 -0.07
CA THR A 116 1.61 -6.83 0.00
C THR A 116 1.62 -8.33 0.29
N ALA A 117 0.59 -8.82 0.98
CA ALA A 117 0.36 -10.25 1.11
C ALA A 117 -0.36 -10.81 -0.14
N ASN A 118 -0.96 -9.95 -0.95
CA ASN A 118 -1.71 -10.33 -2.15
C ASN A 118 -0.82 -10.35 -3.40
N VAL A 119 0.28 -11.08 -3.32
CA VAL A 119 1.29 -11.13 -4.39
C VAL A 119 0.69 -11.65 -5.70
N GLY A 120 -0.17 -12.67 -5.65
CA GLY A 120 -0.76 -13.27 -6.84
C GLY A 120 -1.54 -12.28 -7.70
N GLU A 121 -2.26 -11.36 -7.08
CA GLU A 121 -3.02 -10.34 -7.81
C GLU A 121 -2.12 -9.24 -8.35
N PHE A 122 -1.27 -8.66 -7.49
CA PHE A 122 -0.40 -7.56 -7.90
C PHE A 122 0.72 -7.97 -8.87
N ALA A 123 1.12 -9.24 -8.85
CA ALA A 123 2.09 -9.77 -9.83
C ALA A 123 1.58 -9.71 -11.27
N ARG A 124 0.27 -9.56 -11.48
CA ARG A 124 -0.30 -9.38 -12.80
C ARG A 124 0.05 -8.05 -13.44
N VAL A 125 0.44 -7.05 -12.63
CA VAL A 125 0.73 -5.69 -13.12
C VAL A 125 2.13 -5.67 -13.73
N PRO A 126 2.25 -5.42 -15.06
CA PRO A 126 3.55 -5.39 -15.71
C PRO A 126 4.45 -4.30 -15.12
N GLY A 127 5.70 -4.64 -14.87
CA GLY A 127 6.71 -3.70 -14.38
C GLY A 127 6.61 -3.33 -12.90
N LEU A 128 5.61 -3.84 -12.18
CA LEU A 128 5.49 -3.61 -10.74
C LEU A 128 6.32 -4.64 -9.97
N LYS A 129 7.20 -4.16 -9.09
CA LYS A 129 7.92 -5.03 -8.17
C LYS A 129 7.09 -5.26 -6.92
N VAL A 130 6.95 -6.51 -6.52
CA VAL A 130 6.07 -6.92 -5.41
C VAL A 130 6.85 -7.79 -4.44
N GLU A 131 6.69 -7.54 -3.13
CA GLU A 131 7.27 -8.35 -2.06
C GLU A 131 6.25 -8.65 -0.99
N ASP A 132 6.29 -9.86 -0.45
CA ASP A 132 5.55 -10.23 0.76
C ASP A 132 6.55 -10.24 1.93
N TRP A 133 6.24 -9.46 2.96
CA TRP A 133 7.08 -9.38 4.17
C TRP A 133 6.62 -10.32 5.28
N GLY A 134 5.52 -10.95 5.09
CA GLY A 134 4.95 -11.88 6.05
C GLY A 134 4.69 -13.23 5.49
#